data_5f1ea4e7d535bfe4eb56a3b8e9e0a1f6
#
_entry.id   5f1ea4e7d535bfe4eb56a3b8e9e0a1f6
#
_cell.length_a   1.000
_cell.length_b   1.000
_cell.length_c   1.000
_cell.angle_alpha   90.00
_cell.angle_beta   90.00
_cell.angle_gamma   90.00
#
_symmetry.space_group_name_H-M   'P 1'
#
loop_
_entity.id
_entity.type
_entity.pdbx_description
1 polymer ?
#
loop_
_entity_poly.entity_id
_entity_poly.type
_entity_poly.pdbx_seq_one_letter_code
_entity_poly.pdbx_strand_id
1 'polypeptide(L)'
;FSNIISVNSDIPLLLVAFSLFIIATISSIVFANFSYKSISNLEALASKIADGRTKKRYIKALKEDSGEFGDVALSISKISENLKDKINLIAKQRDQFGSVLDDLGEGIVVTDNNGNITFENDQFTQILNLKNVNGKNIKDLDIKQLGYLFRRSKKRKRADIEFEIELNDKSNKWVLATINQSKTTKEYIIVVHDITQLRSLDSMRRDFISNLSHELRTPVSVIRANSETLIDSA
;
A
#
# COMPACT_ATOMS: atom_id res chain seq x y z
N PHE A 1 12.75 -72.29 60.90
CA PHE A 1 13.21 -72.71 59.55
C PHE A 1 12.43 -72.10 58.44
N SER A 2 11.10 -71.73 58.61
CA SER A 2 10.26 -71.16 57.55
C SER A 2 10.62 -69.72 57.16
N ASN A 3 11.23 -68.91 58.05
CA ASN A 3 11.57 -67.50 57.78
C ASN A 3 12.83 -67.29 56.94
N ILE A 4 13.74 -68.31 56.88
CA ILE A 4 14.97 -68.20 56.09
C ILE A 4 14.78 -68.54 54.61
N ILE A 5 13.77 -69.37 54.29
CA ILE A 5 13.41 -69.73 52.88
C ILE A 5 12.65 -68.63 52.15
N SER A 6 11.80 -67.84 52.85
CA SER A 6 11.09 -66.75 52.24
C SER A 6 12.00 -65.58 51.85
N VAL A 7 13.03 -65.26 52.63
CA VAL A 7 13.98 -64.18 52.33
C VAL A 7 14.80 -64.47 51.07
N ASN A 8 15.08 -65.75 50.78
CA ASN A 8 15.93 -66.13 49.65
C ASN A 8 15.16 -66.12 48.27
N SER A 9 13.82 -66.18 48.31
CA SER A 9 12.99 -66.08 47.08
C SER A 9 12.73 -64.65 46.67
N ASP A 10 12.82 -63.67 47.56
CA ASP A 10 12.50 -62.24 47.24
C ASP A 10 13.72 -61.48 46.67
N ILE A 11 14.92 -61.97 46.90
CA ILE A 11 16.17 -61.38 46.40
C ILE A 11 16.19 -61.31 44.85
N PRO A 12 15.91 -62.39 44.10
CA PRO A 12 15.89 -62.31 42.62
C PRO A 12 14.82 -61.39 42.07
N LEU A 13 13.64 -61.31 42.75
CA LEU A 13 12.56 -60.42 42.36
C LEU A 13 12.98 -58.95 42.54
N LEU A 14 13.65 -58.59 43.63
CA LEU A 14 14.19 -57.25 43.87
C LEU A 14 15.28 -56.87 42.88
N LEU A 15 16.16 -57.78 42.49
CA LEU A 15 17.17 -57.56 41.48
C LEU A 15 16.55 -57.30 40.10
N VAL A 16 15.50 -58.02 39.70
CA VAL A 16 14.78 -57.78 38.46
C VAL A 16 14.07 -56.41 38.48
N ALA A 17 13.37 -56.07 39.58
CA ALA A 17 12.74 -54.78 39.73
C ALA A 17 13.75 -53.62 39.66
N PHE A 18 14.92 -53.77 40.30
CA PHE A 18 15.98 -52.77 40.26
C PHE A 18 16.60 -52.62 38.87
N SER A 19 16.79 -53.71 38.14
CA SER A 19 17.27 -53.67 36.73
C SER A 19 16.27 -52.98 35.80
N LEU A 20 14.98 -53.27 35.94
CA LEU A 20 13.93 -52.58 35.17
C LEU A 20 13.84 -51.09 35.48
N PHE A 21 14.04 -50.70 36.74
CA PHE A 21 14.08 -49.30 37.14
C PHE A 21 15.29 -48.58 36.52
N ILE A 22 16.47 -49.19 36.50
CA ILE A 22 17.67 -48.64 35.85
C ILE A 22 17.42 -48.48 34.33
N ILE A 23 16.88 -49.49 33.68
CA ILE A 23 16.59 -49.43 32.25
C ILE A 23 15.56 -48.29 31.93
N ALA A 24 14.51 -48.16 32.73
CA ALA A 24 13.51 -47.12 32.58
C ALA A 24 14.12 -45.72 32.79
N THR A 25 15.00 -45.54 33.80
CA THR A 25 15.67 -44.25 34.03
C THR A 25 16.62 -43.89 32.90
N ILE A 26 17.44 -44.83 32.41
CA ILE A 26 18.35 -44.62 31.29
C ILE A 26 17.55 -44.29 30.03
N SER A 27 16.49 -45.04 29.73
CA SER A 27 15.60 -44.76 28.58
C SER A 27 14.96 -43.38 28.67
N SER A 28 14.48 -42.95 29.84
CA SER A 28 13.93 -41.63 30.09
C SER A 28 14.96 -40.51 29.84
N ILE A 29 16.18 -40.68 30.30
CA ILE A 29 17.26 -39.69 30.10
C ILE A 29 17.62 -39.59 28.60
N VAL A 30 17.74 -40.72 27.92
CA VAL A 30 18.04 -40.75 26.47
C VAL A 30 16.93 -40.06 25.67
N PHE A 31 15.67 -40.37 25.99
CA PHE A 31 14.51 -39.76 25.35
C PHE A 31 14.42 -38.24 25.61
N ALA A 32 14.65 -37.82 26.86
CA ALA A 32 14.68 -36.41 27.24
C ALA A 32 15.76 -35.63 26.47
N ASN A 33 16.99 -36.17 26.41
CA ASN A 33 18.06 -35.54 25.65
C ASN A 33 17.80 -35.46 24.14
N PHE A 34 17.21 -36.49 23.57
CA PHE A 34 16.81 -36.52 22.14
C PHE A 34 15.76 -35.46 21.86
N SER A 35 14.69 -35.39 22.68
CA SER A 35 13.60 -34.40 22.53
C SER A 35 14.11 -32.98 22.74
N TYR A 36 14.96 -32.73 23.73
CA TYR A 36 15.54 -31.41 23.98
C TYR A 36 16.36 -30.91 22.79
N LYS A 37 17.22 -31.75 22.22
CA LYS A 37 18.03 -31.40 21.04
C LYS A 37 17.17 -31.06 19.81
N SER A 38 16.11 -31.83 19.61
CA SER A 38 15.19 -31.60 18.48
C SER A 38 14.40 -30.28 18.62
N ILE A 39 13.91 -29.97 19.83
CA ILE A 39 13.21 -28.72 20.11
C ILE A 39 14.13 -27.50 19.96
N SER A 40 15.37 -27.59 20.50
CA SER A 40 16.36 -26.52 20.37
C SER A 40 16.74 -26.24 18.90
N ASN A 41 16.82 -27.27 18.07
CA ASN A 41 17.08 -27.13 16.65
C ASN A 41 15.91 -26.43 15.92
N LEU A 42 14.64 -26.71 16.31
CA LEU A 42 13.46 -26.03 15.77
C LEU A 42 13.40 -24.55 16.17
N GLU A 43 13.74 -24.24 17.44
CA GLU A 43 13.82 -22.86 17.92
C GLU A 43 14.87 -22.06 17.15
N ALA A 44 16.06 -22.63 16.97
CA ALA A 44 17.13 -22.02 16.20
C ALA A 44 16.75 -21.81 14.72
N LEU A 45 15.95 -22.73 14.13
CA LEU A 45 15.41 -22.58 12.79
C LEU A 45 14.39 -21.46 12.73
N ALA A 46 13.42 -21.43 13.64
CA ALA A 46 12.40 -20.40 13.71
C ALA A 46 13.01 -19.00 13.86
N SER A 47 14.02 -18.85 14.71
CA SER A 47 14.78 -17.61 14.87
C SER A 47 15.48 -17.18 13.57
N LYS A 48 16.15 -18.09 12.87
CA LYS A 48 16.82 -17.79 11.58
C LYS A 48 15.84 -17.45 10.46
N ILE A 49 14.64 -18.03 10.51
CA ILE A 49 13.54 -17.69 9.59
C ILE A 49 13.06 -16.27 9.87
N ALA A 50 12.84 -15.92 11.13
CA ALA A 50 12.44 -14.57 11.54
C ALA A 50 13.46 -13.51 11.08
N ASP A 51 14.75 -13.83 11.12
CA ASP A 51 15.85 -12.97 10.65
C ASP A 51 16.03 -12.93 9.11
N GLY A 52 15.21 -13.67 8.36
CA GLY A 52 15.29 -13.73 6.89
C GLY A 52 16.53 -14.45 6.35
N ARG A 53 17.29 -15.15 7.18
CA ARG A 53 18.60 -15.77 6.85
C ARG A 53 18.54 -17.26 6.48
N THR A 54 17.39 -17.77 6.11
CA THR A 54 17.21 -19.21 5.81
C THR A 54 17.81 -19.62 4.48
N LYS A 55 18.85 -20.45 4.51
CA LYS A 55 19.39 -21.12 3.30
C LYS A 55 18.79 -22.51 3.17
N LYS A 56 18.33 -22.90 1.96
CA LYS A 56 17.77 -24.24 1.64
C LYS A 56 18.62 -25.42 2.14
N ARG A 57 19.93 -25.23 2.29
CA ARG A 57 20.88 -26.22 2.79
C ARG A 57 20.64 -26.60 4.26
N TYR A 58 20.18 -25.64 5.10
CA TYR A 58 19.88 -25.89 6.52
C TYR A 58 18.63 -26.76 6.70
N ILE A 59 17.64 -26.57 5.85
CA ILE A 59 16.38 -27.32 5.87
C ILE A 59 16.61 -28.77 5.50
N LYS A 60 17.47 -29.02 4.51
CA LYS A 60 17.83 -30.37 4.08
C LYS A 60 18.58 -31.14 5.18
N ALA A 61 19.50 -30.49 5.89
CA ALA A 61 20.24 -31.08 7.02
C ALA A 61 19.32 -31.45 8.21
N LEU A 62 18.28 -30.62 8.49
CA LEU A 62 17.31 -30.94 9.54
C LEU A 62 16.39 -32.10 9.19
N LYS A 63 16.09 -32.30 7.92
CA LYS A 63 15.28 -33.45 7.47
C LYS A 63 15.98 -34.78 7.67
N GLU A 64 17.32 -34.81 7.51
CA GLU A 64 18.12 -36.03 7.66
C GLU A 64 18.35 -36.40 9.12
N ASP A 65 18.33 -35.43 10.07
CA ASP A 65 18.75 -35.62 11.45
C ASP A 65 17.59 -35.63 12.48
N SER A 66 16.34 -35.31 12.12
CA SER A 66 15.31 -34.98 13.12
C SER A 66 14.01 -35.82 13.05
N GLY A 67 13.90 -36.88 12.26
CA GLY A 67 12.70 -37.74 12.23
C GLY A 67 11.39 -36.95 12.09
N GLU A 68 10.40 -37.17 12.97
CA GLU A 68 9.09 -36.51 12.94
C GLU A 68 9.18 -34.96 13.03
N PHE A 69 10.17 -34.44 13.73
CA PHE A 69 10.42 -32.98 13.80
C PHE A 69 10.92 -32.40 12.47
N GLY A 70 11.47 -33.21 11.57
CA GLY A 70 11.89 -32.81 10.24
C GLY A 70 10.71 -32.35 9.37
N ASP A 71 9.56 -32.98 9.50
CA ASP A 71 8.34 -32.60 8.78
C ASP A 71 7.77 -31.26 9.25
N VAL A 72 7.85 -30.99 10.56
CA VAL A 72 7.49 -29.68 11.14
C VAL A 72 8.42 -28.58 10.62
N ALA A 73 9.74 -28.83 10.61
CA ALA A 73 10.72 -27.90 10.09
C ALA A 73 10.50 -27.57 8.61
N LEU A 74 10.16 -28.58 7.79
CA LEU A 74 9.79 -28.39 6.39
C LEU A 74 8.54 -27.57 6.22
N SER A 75 7.52 -27.82 7.03
CA SER A 75 6.25 -27.07 7.00
C SER A 75 6.47 -25.60 7.35
N ILE A 76 7.22 -25.30 8.41
CA ILE A 76 7.58 -23.92 8.80
C ILE A 76 8.37 -23.24 7.67
N SER A 77 9.33 -23.93 7.05
CA SER A 77 10.09 -23.38 5.95
C SER A 77 9.23 -23.07 4.73
N LYS A 78 8.30 -23.95 4.38
CA LYS A 78 7.37 -23.73 3.27
C LYS A 78 6.42 -22.56 3.52
N ILE A 79 5.95 -22.42 4.77
CA ILE A 79 5.14 -21.26 5.19
C ILE A 79 5.96 -19.97 5.05
N SER A 80 7.21 -19.96 5.49
CA SER A 80 8.09 -18.81 5.39
C SER A 80 8.39 -18.41 3.94
N GLU A 81 8.67 -19.39 3.06
CA GLU A 81 8.87 -19.14 1.62
C GLU A 81 7.60 -18.54 1.00
N ASN A 82 6.43 -19.12 1.27
CA ASN A 82 5.15 -18.61 0.79
C ASN A 82 4.83 -17.20 1.31
N LEU A 83 5.15 -16.91 2.57
CA LEU A 83 4.98 -15.57 3.15
C LEU A 83 5.89 -14.55 2.46
N LYS A 84 7.17 -14.91 2.24
CA LYS A 84 8.11 -14.06 1.54
C LYS A 84 7.67 -13.75 0.11
N ASP A 85 7.19 -14.77 -0.61
CA ASP A 85 6.67 -14.60 -1.98
C ASP A 85 5.43 -13.69 -1.99
N LYS A 86 4.52 -13.85 -1.02
CA LYS A 86 3.36 -12.97 -0.89
C LYS A 86 3.74 -11.54 -0.56
N ILE A 87 4.71 -11.33 0.34
CA ILE A 87 5.22 -9.98 0.67
C ILE A 87 5.84 -9.33 -0.56
N ASN A 88 6.67 -10.06 -1.31
CA ASN A 88 7.27 -9.57 -2.56
C ASN A 88 6.22 -9.26 -3.63
N LEU A 89 5.18 -10.09 -3.74
CA LEU A 89 4.06 -9.83 -4.65
C LEU A 89 3.31 -8.56 -4.27
N ILE A 90 3.00 -8.37 -2.98
CA ILE A 90 2.32 -7.16 -2.49
C ILE A 90 3.19 -5.93 -2.74
N ALA A 91 4.50 -6.00 -2.47
CA ALA A 91 5.42 -4.90 -2.76
C ALA A 91 5.43 -4.57 -4.26
N LYS A 92 5.54 -5.58 -5.12
CA LYS A 92 5.48 -5.39 -6.58
C LYS A 92 4.16 -4.78 -7.06
N GLN A 93 3.04 -5.25 -6.51
CA GLN A 93 1.71 -4.69 -6.85
C GLN A 93 1.60 -3.24 -6.40
N ARG A 94 2.09 -2.91 -5.20
CA ARG A 94 2.14 -1.52 -4.71
C ARG A 94 2.95 -0.63 -5.63
N ASP A 95 4.16 -1.07 -6.02
CA ASP A 95 5.04 -0.29 -6.89
C ASP A 95 4.46 -0.13 -8.30
N GLN A 96 3.82 -1.18 -8.85
CA GLN A 96 3.08 -1.10 -10.11
C GLN A 96 1.90 -0.11 -10.02
N PHE A 97 1.17 -0.13 -8.90
CA PHE A 97 0.05 0.79 -8.71
C PHE A 97 0.53 2.24 -8.62
N GLY A 98 1.64 2.49 -7.92
CA GLY A 98 2.31 3.80 -7.88
C GLY A 98 2.68 4.28 -9.28
N SER A 99 3.38 3.45 -10.07
CA SER A 99 3.78 3.78 -11.44
C SER A 99 2.58 4.11 -12.34
N VAL A 100 1.49 3.33 -12.26
CA VAL A 100 0.27 3.62 -13.04
C VAL A 100 -0.34 4.97 -12.64
N LEU A 101 -0.35 5.30 -11.35
CA LEU A 101 -0.86 6.60 -10.88
C LEU A 101 0.01 7.76 -11.35
N ASP A 102 1.34 7.58 -11.39
CA ASP A 102 2.27 8.59 -11.88
C ASP A 102 2.17 8.77 -13.41
N ASP A 103 1.99 7.69 -14.17
CA ASP A 103 1.81 7.72 -15.61
C ASP A 103 0.50 8.42 -16.06
N LEU A 104 -0.52 8.43 -15.21
CA LEU A 104 -1.76 9.17 -15.48
C LEU A 104 -1.60 10.69 -15.46
N GLY A 105 -0.47 11.20 -14.95
CA GLY A 105 -0.21 12.64 -14.85
C GLY A 105 -1.11 13.37 -13.85
N GLU A 106 -1.81 12.62 -12.99
CA GLU A 106 -2.71 13.15 -11.97
C GLU A 106 -2.04 13.18 -10.60
N GLY A 107 -2.16 14.30 -9.90
CA GLY A 107 -1.76 14.40 -8.51
C GLY A 107 -2.78 13.73 -7.59
N ILE A 108 -2.34 12.79 -6.77
CA ILE A 108 -3.21 12.09 -5.82
C ILE A 108 -2.70 12.28 -4.41
N VAL A 109 -3.59 12.66 -3.51
CA VAL A 109 -3.32 12.71 -2.07
C VAL A 109 -4.47 12.07 -1.29
N VAL A 110 -4.13 11.27 -0.30
CA VAL A 110 -5.09 10.64 0.62
C VAL A 110 -4.90 11.25 2.01
N THR A 111 -6.02 11.58 2.65
CA THR A 111 -6.00 12.11 4.02
C THR A 111 -6.90 11.31 4.93
N ASP A 112 -6.57 11.30 6.21
CA ASP A 112 -7.46 10.79 7.25
C ASP A 112 -8.69 11.71 7.43
N ASN A 113 -9.57 11.34 8.36
CA ASN A 113 -10.77 12.12 8.67
C ASN A 113 -10.46 13.51 9.29
N ASN A 114 -9.25 13.74 9.78
CA ASN A 114 -8.81 15.00 10.36
C ASN A 114 -8.14 15.91 9.30
N GLY A 115 -7.77 15.34 8.16
CA GLY A 115 -7.08 16.02 7.08
C GLY A 115 -5.56 15.82 7.11
N ASN A 116 -5.04 14.90 7.93
CA ASN A 116 -3.62 14.55 7.90
C ASN A 116 -3.34 13.69 6.69
N ILE A 117 -2.30 14.02 5.93
CA ILE A 117 -1.90 13.33 4.72
C ILE A 117 -1.28 11.98 5.09
N THR A 118 -1.89 10.90 4.58
CA THR A 118 -1.45 9.51 4.79
C THR A 118 -0.76 8.92 3.56
N PHE A 119 -1.03 9.48 2.38
CA PHE A 119 -0.41 9.10 1.11
C PHE A 119 -0.41 10.28 0.14
N GLU A 120 0.64 10.38 -0.66
CA GLU A 120 0.75 11.27 -1.82
C GLU A 120 1.57 10.58 -2.93
N ASN A 121 1.31 10.94 -4.18
CA ASN A 121 2.19 10.58 -5.29
C ASN A 121 3.03 11.79 -5.72
N ASP A 122 4.09 11.53 -6.49
CA ASP A 122 5.03 12.57 -6.93
C ASP A 122 4.34 13.65 -7.79
N GLN A 123 3.35 13.28 -8.58
CA GLN A 123 2.58 14.22 -9.42
C GLN A 123 1.83 15.27 -8.60
N PHE A 124 1.31 14.90 -7.41
CA PHE A 124 0.66 15.86 -6.53
C PHE A 124 1.60 17.00 -6.13
N THR A 125 2.81 16.66 -5.73
CA THR A 125 3.82 17.65 -5.33
C THR A 125 4.34 18.46 -6.50
N GLN A 126 4.49 17.84 -7.69
CA GLN A 126 4.94 18.52 -8.92
C GLN A 126 3.89 19.48 -9.48
N ILE A 127 2.62 19.07 -9.59
CA ILE A 127 1.55 19.92 -10.10
C ILE A 127 1.37 21.15 -9.22
N LEU A 128 1.40 20.96 -7.90
CA LEU A 128 1.14 22.01 -6.93
C LEU A 128 2.41 22.75 -6.46
N ASN A 129 3.59 22.37 -7.00
CA ASN A 129 4.88 22.93 -6.61
C ASN A 129 5.14 22.92 -5.08
N LEU A 130 4.76 21.83 -4.43
CA LEU A 130 4.89 21.64 -2.99
C LEU A 130 6.15 20.82 -2.66
N LYS A 131 6.71 21.07 -1.47
CA LYS A 131 7.83 20.28 -0.93
C LYS A 131 7.43 19.67 0.42
N ASN A 132 7.74 18.38 0.62
CA ASN A 132 7.56 17.68 1.90
C ASN A 132 6.16 17.83 2.49
N VAL A 133 5.15 17.22 1.87
CA VAL A 133 3.77 17.27 2.32
C VAL A 133 3.39 16.08 3.21
N ASN A 134 4.19 15.02 3.22
CA ASN A 134 3.92 13.81 4.00
C ASN A 134 3.84 14.12 5.51
N GLY A 135 2.80 13.64 6.16
CA GLY A 135 2.53 13.86 7.59
C GLY A 135 2.01 15.26 7.95
N LYS A 136 1.88 16.17 6.97
CA LYS A 136 1.24 17.48 7.19
C LYS A 136 -0.28 17.39 7.12
N ASN A 137 -0.95 18.41 7.63
CA ASN A 137 -2.38 18.54 7.44
C ASN A 137 -2.67 19.27 6.12
N ILE A 138 -3.67 18.82 5.37
CA ILE A 138 -4.07 19.42 4.09
C ILE A 138 -4.47 20.91 4.22
N LYS A 139 -4.88 21.33 5.41
CA LYS A 139 -5.26 22.71 5.69
C LYS A 139 -4.06 23.62 5.90
N ASP A 140 -2.91 23.05 6.25
CA ASP A 140 -1.67 23.75 6.55
C ASP A 140 -0.76 23.88 5.32
N LEU A 141 -1.19 23.34 4.19
CA LEU A 141 -0.53 23.56 2.92
C LEU A 141 -0.77 24.99 2.44
N ASP A 142 0.24 25.58 1.77
CA ASP A 142 0.18 26.97 1.25
C ASP A 142 -0.90 27.20 0.18
N ILE A 143 -1.76 26.21 -0.06
CA ILE A 143 -2.87 26.24 -1.02
C ILE A 143 -4.20 26.26 -0.26
N LYS A 144 -4.69 27.46 0.04
CA LYS A 144 -5.93 27.68 0.79
C LYS A 144 -7.15 26.97 0.18
N GLN A 145 -7.14 26.78 -1.13
CA GLN A 145 -8.21 26.13 -1.90
C GLN A 145 -8.40 24.65 -1.49
N LEU A 146 -7.30 23.93 -1.20
CA LEU A 146 -7.37 22.54 -0.74
C LEU A 146 -8.00 22.44 0.64
N GLY A 147 -7.63 23.34 1.56
CA GLY A 147 -8.24 23.41 2.89
C GLY A 147 -9.74 23.76 2.82
N TYR A 148 -10.14 24.62 1.89
CA TYR A 148 -11.55 24.93 1.65
C TYR A 148 -12.29 23.70 1.09
N LEU A 149 -11.71 23.04 0.08
CA LEU A 149 -12.27 21.84 -0.55
C LEU A 149 -12.50 20.74 0.49
N PHE A 150 -11.51 20.50 1.37
CA PHE A 150 -11.61 19.53 2.46
C PHE A 150 -12.74 19.88 3.45
N ARG A 151 -12.90 21.14 3.83
CA ARG A 151 -14.03 21.55 4.69
C ARG A 151 -15.38 21.36 4.03
N ARG A 152 -15.47 21.64 2.73
CA ARG A 152 -16.70 21.47 1.94
C ARG A 152 -17.10 20.00 1.79
N SER A 153 -16.11 19.10 1.65
CA SER A 153 -16.35 17.65 1.51
C SER A 153 -16.93 17.01 2.76
N LYS A 154 -16.70 17.57 3.94
CA LYS A 154 -17.34 17.11 5.20
C LYS A 154 -18.85 17.26 5.20
N LYS A 155 -19.38 18.23 4.42
CA LYS A 155 -20.83 18.43 4.25
C LYS A 155 -21.38 17.69 3.03
N ARG A 156 -20.57 17.57 1.97
CA ARG A 156 -20.94 16.92 0.72
C ARG A 156 -19.87 15.88 0.42
N LYS A 157 -20.18 14.60 0.40
CA LYS A 157 -19.22 13.48 0.22
C LYS A 157 -18.30 13.63 -1.00
N ARG A 158 -18.65 14.48 -1.94
CA ARG A 158 -17.88 14.87 -3.13
C ARG A 158 -17.92 16.39 -3.29
N ALA A 159 -16.80 16.96 -3.61
CA ALA A 159 -16.67 18.37 -3.98
C ALA A 159 -15.53 18.54 -4.99
N ASP A 160 -15.59 19.59 -5.77
CA ASP A 160 -14.57 19.99 -6.74
C ASP A 160 -14.37 21.49 -6.69
N ILE A 161 -13.20 21.94 -7.12
CA ILE A 161 -12.82 23.33 -7.23
C ILE A 161 -11.77 23.51 -8.32
N GLU A 162 -11.92 24.55 -9.13
CA GLU A 162 -10.89 25.00 -10.05
C GLU A 162 -10.22 26.25 -9.47
N PHE A 163 -8.91 26.33 -9.59
CA PHE A 163 -8.14 27.48 -9.15
C PHE A 163 -6.84 27.60 -9.92
N GLU A 164 -6.28 28.79 -9.89
CA GLU A 164 -5.01 29.12 -10.48
C GLU A 164 -3.92 29.12 -9.40
N ILE A 165 -2.77 28.58 -9.72
CA ILE A 165 -1.57 28.62 -8.89
C ILE A 165 -0.44 29.30 -9.65
N GLU A 166 0.32 30.16 -8.95
CA GLU A 166 1.55 30.75 -9.45
C GLU A 166 2.74 29.85 -9.11
N LEU A 167 3.52 29.50 -10.12
CA LEU A 167 4.73 28.72 -9.96
C LEU A 167 5.92 29.63 -9.66
N ASN A 168 7.03 29.07 -9.17
CA ASN A 168 8.24 29.79 -8.83
C ASN A 168 8.86 30.58 -9.99
N ASP A 169 8.60 30.17 -11.22
CA ASP A 169 9.02 30.83 -12.47
C ASP A 169 8.06 31.94 -12.96
N LYS A 170 7.08 32.30 -12.12
CA LYS A 170 5.99 33.25 -12.44
C LYS A 170 5.05 32.77 -13.55
N SER A 171 5.11 31.49 -13.93
CA SER A 171 4.08 30.92 -14.80
C SER A 171 2.86 30.53 -13.96
N ASN A 172 1.67 30.65 -14.57
CA ASN A 172 0.42 30.29 -13.93
C ASN A 172 -0.06 28.94 -14.45
N LYS A 173 -0.52 28.08 -13.54
CA LYS A 173 -1.19 26.82 -13.87
C LYS A 173 -2.63 26.83 -13.39
N TRP A 174 -3.52 26.32 -14.22
CA TRP A 174 -4.91 26.03 -13.85
C TRP A 174 -5.03 24.61 -13.34
N VAL A 175 -5.62 24.46 -12.16
CA VAL A 175 -5.73 23.19 -11.47
C VAL A 175 -7.20 22.91 -11.15
N LEU A 176 -7.65 21.69 -11.46
CA LEU A 176 -8.91 21.14 -10.99
C LEU A 176 -8.63 20.15 -9.88
N ALA A 177 -9.10 20.44 -8.68
CA ALA A 177 -9.03 19.51 -7.55
C ALA A 177 -10.40 18.92 -7.24
N THR A 178 -10.49 17.60 -7.17
CA THR A 178 -11.70 16.86 -6.80
C THR A 178 -11.45 16.06 -5.54
N ILE A 179 -12.36 16.12 -4.58
CA ILE A 179 -12.29 15.33 -3.34
C ILE A 179 -13.47 14.37 -3.24
N ASN A 180 -13.17 13.13 -2.87
CA ASN A 180 -14.17 12.11 -2.59
C ASN A 180 -13.87 11.43 -1.25
N GLN A 181 -14.91 11.14 -0.46
CA GLN A 181 -14.78 10.32 0.73
C GLN A 181 -14.93 8.85 0.39
N SER A 182 -13.96 8.02 0.75
CA SER A 182 -14.04 6.56 0.66
C SER A 182 -15.18 6.02 1.53
N LYS A 183 -16.00 5.15 0.97
CA LYS A 183 -17.10 4.51 1.71
C LYS A 183 -16.60 3.52 2.75
N THR A 184 -15.45 2.89 2.50
CA THR A 184 -14.91 1.78 3.30
C THR A 184 -14.01 2.28 4.41
N THR A 185 -13.02 3.13 4.09
CA THR A 185 -11.97 3.58 5.03
C THR A 185 -12.30 4.90 5.71
N LYS A 186 -13.33 5.63 5.24
CA LYS A 186 -13.67 7.01 5.64
C LYS A 186 -12.56 8.02 5.38
N GLU A 187 -11.54 7.65 4.64
CA GLU A 187 -10.48 8.55 4.17
C GLU A 187 -10.99 9.43 3.04
N TYR A 188 -10.31 10.55 2.84
CA TYR A 188 -10.60 11.45 1.73
C TYR A 188 -9.50 11.31 0.67
N ILE A 189 -9.93 11.05 -0.55
CA ILE A 189 -9.05 10.99 -1.72
C ILE A 189 -9.24 12.29 -2.49
N ILE A 190 -8.16 13.02 -2.69
CA ILE A 190 -8.12 14.25 -3.47
C ILE A 190 -7.32 13.95 -4.73
N VAL A 191 -7.91 14.23 -5.88
CA VAL A 191 -7.29 14.13 -7.19
C VAL A 191 -7.12 15.54 -7.74
N VAL A 192 -5.93 15.80 -8.25
CA VAL A 192 -5.53 17.11 -8.78
C VAL A 192 -5.10 16.96 -10.24
N HIS A 193 -5.75 17.68 -11.11
CA HIS A 193 -5.48 17.73 -12.55
C HIS A 193 -4.89 19.07 -12.95
N ASP A 194 -3.84 19.07 -13.78
CA ASP A 194 -3.40 20.25 -14.52
C ASP A 194 -4.29 20.44 -15.74
N ILE A 195 -5.15 21.45 -15.70
CA ILE A 195 -6.08 21.80 -16.79
C ILE A 195 -5.64 23.02 -17.60
N THR A 196 -4.37 23.41 -17.51
CA THR A 196 -3.83 24.62 -18.15
C THR A 196 -4.01 24.58 -19.66
N GLN A 197 -3.66 23.46 -20.30
CA GLN A 197 -3.86 23.31 -21.76
C GLN A 197 -5.34 23.35 -22.14
N LEU A 198 -6.19 22.68 -21.37
CA LEU A 198 -7.64 22.67 -21.62
C LEU A 198 -8.22 24.09 -21.55
N ARG A 199 -7.82 24.86 -20.54
CA ARG A 199 -8.23 26.27 -20.38
C ARG A 199 -7.71 27.17 -21.50
N SER A 200 -6.47 26.98 -21.94
CA SER A 200 -5.89 27.70 -23.07
C SER A 200 -6.64 27.44 -24.35
N LEU A 201 -6.97 26.17 -24.66
CA LEU A 201 -7.76 25.81 -25.84
C LEU A 201 -9.16 26.41 -25.79
N ASP A 202 -9.81 26.39 -24.64
CA ASP A 202 -11.15 26.98 -24.48
C ASP A 202 -11.14 28.50 -24.61
N SER A 203 -10.07 29.16 -24.16
CA SER A 203 -9.88 30.60 -24.41
C SER A 203 -9.67 30.91 -25.88
N MET A 204 -8.76 30.21 -26.56
CA MET A 204 -8.54 30.37 -28.00
C MET A 204 -9.82 30.16 -28.82
N ARG A 205 -10.61 29.14 -28.43
CA ARG A 205 -11.90 28.91 -29.10
C ARG A 205 -12.87 30.06 -28.91
N ARG A 206 -12.96 30.63 -27.71
CA ARG A 206 -13.84 31.80 -27.46
C ARG A 206 -13.36 33.02 -28.22
N ASP A 207 -12.07 33.29 -28.22
CA ASP A 207 -11.49 34.42 -28.92
C ASP A 207 -11.71 34.28 -30.44
N PHE A 208 -11.54 33.06 -30.98
CA PHE A 208 -11.80 32.78 -32.39
C PHE A 208 -13.27 33.04 -32.76
N ILE A 209 -14.23 32.54 -31.97
CA ILE A 209 -15.66 32.74 -32.21
C ILE A 209 -16.02 34.24 -32.12
N SER A 210 -15.45 34.94 -31.13
CA SER A 210 -15.66 36.39 -30.98
C SER A 210 -15.17 37.16 -32.20
N ASN A 211 -13.92 36.90 -32.62
CA ASN A 211 -13.30 37.54 -33.76
C ASN A 211 -14.08 37.23 -35.05
N LEU A 212 -14.44 35.96 -35.29
CA LEU A 212 -15.30 35.60 -36.44
C LEU A 212 -16.61 36.36 -36.43
N SER A 213 -17.26 36.49 -35.28
CA SER A 213 -18.54 37.22 -35.17
C SER A 213 -18.39 38.68 -35.52
N HIS A 214 -17.28 39.31 -35.15
CA HIS A 214 -16.95 40.67 -35.51
C HIS A 214 -16.64 40.82 -37.01
N GLU A 215 -15.83 39.95 -37.57
CA GLU A 215 -15.43 39.94 -38.97
C GLU A 215 -16.60 39.64 -39.93
N LEU A 216 -17.56 38.82 -39.52
CA LEU A 216 -18.76 38.50 -40.29
C LEU A 216 -19.83 39.60 -40.20
N ARG A 217 -19.90 40.36 -39.11
CA ARG A 217 -20.89 41.43 -38.95
C ARG A 217 -20.77 42.50 -40.02
N THR A 218 -19.55 42.91 -40.37
CA THR A 218 -19.26 43.95 -41.34
C THR A 218 -19.78 43.57 -42.74
N PRO A 219 -19.39 42.43 -43.37
CA PRO A 219 -19.90 42.08 -44.70
C PRO A 219 -21.41 41.82 -44.72
N VAL A 220 -21.96 41.20 -43.64
CA VAL A 220 -23.43 41.00 -43.54
C VAL A 220 -24.17 42.34 -43.48
N SER A 221 -23.64 43.34 -42.76
CA SER A 221 -24.25 44.68 -42.71
C SER A 221 -24.17 45.39 -44.08
N VAL A 222 -23.10 45.24 -44.82
CA VAL A 222 -22.94 45.79 -46.18
C VAL A 222 -23.92 45.12 -47.14
N ILE A 223 -24.04 43.80 -47.11
CA ILE A 223 -25.00 43.07 -47.96
C ILE A 223 -26.42 43.52 -47.62
N ARG A 224 -26.77 43.64 -46.36
CA ARG A 224 -28.08 44.10 -45.92
C ARG A 224 -28.36 45.51 -46.39
N ALA A 225 -27.45 46.45 -46.20
CA ALA A 225 -27.62 47.83 -46.65
C ALA A 225 -27.82 47.95 -48.20
N ASN A 226 -27.00 47.19 -48.95
CA ASN A 226 -27.17 47.16 -50.44
C ASN A 226 -28.49 46.53 -50.89
N SER A 227 -28.94 45.48 -50.17
CA SER A 227 -30.21 44.83 -50.46
C SER A 227 -31.39 45.75 -50.14
N GLU A 228 -31.40 46.51 -49.08
CA GLU A 228 -32.39 47.51 -48.71
C GLU A 228 -32.43 48.64 -49.75
N THR A 229 -31.28 49.13 -50.21
CA THR A 229 -31.20 50.17 -51.26
C THR A 229 -31.74 49.67 -52.57
N LEU A 230 -31.54 48.41 -52.95
CA LEU A 230 -32.10 47.84 -54.18
C LEU A 230 -33.61 47.67 -54.11
N ILE A 231 -34.18 47.35 -52.99
CA ILE A 231 -35.63 47.20 -52.77
C ILE A 231 -36.30 48.58 -52.82
N ASP A 232 -35.69 49.59 -52.20
CA ASP A 232 -36.26 50.95 -52.18
C ASP A 232 -36.13 51.68 -53.54
N SER A 233 -35.29 51.17 -54.44
CA SER A 233 -35.10 51.75 -55.76
C SER A 233 -35.90 51.07 -56.90
N ALA A 234 -36.64 50.02 -56.61
CA ALA A 234 -37.48 49.25 -57.52
C ALA A 234 -38.95 49.66 -57.39
#